data_236a13751760a00cce0791773ed110ef
#
_entry.id   236a13751760a00cce0791773ed110ef
#
_cell.length_a   1.000
_cell.length_b   1.000
_cell.length_c   1.000
_cell.angle_alpha   90.00
_cell.angle_beta   90.00
_cell.angle_gamma   90.00
#
_symmetry.space_group_name_H-M   'P 1'
#
loop_
_entity.id
_entity.type
_entity.pdbx_description
1 polymer ?
#
loop_
_entity_poly.entity_id
_entity_poly.type
_entity_poly.pdbx_seq_one_letter_code
_entity_poly.pdbx_strand_id
1 'polypeptide(L)'
;MRNVFITTQLLFCVSCFSPERNCTEFKTGKFSFSSIVLGDTLTTTFSRTDSIEVDYYLNRVDSSSVRWLNDCECIVKKLRPLSYQDSKSVHMKILTTASNTYTFEYNLVGDTKNKQRGTVTKISK
;
A
#
# COMPACT_ATOMS: atom_id res chain seq x y z
N MET A 1 -17.46 47.83 -44.07
CA MET A 1 -16.85 46.48 -43.94
C MET A 1 -16.50 46.24 -42.48
N ARG A 2 -17.19 45.35 -41.86
CA ARG A 2 -17.04 45.08 -40.41
C ARG A 2 -16.31 43.77 -40.25
N ASN A 3 -15.03 43.85 -39.85
CA ASN A 3 -14.23 42.68 -39.60
C ASN A 3 -14.65 42.08 -38.24
N VAL A 4 -15.25 40.88 -38.30
CA VAL A 4 -15.57 40.07 -37.13
C VAL A 4 -14.35 39.20 -36.86
N PHE A 5 -13.58 39.54 -35.81
CA PHE A 5 -12.53 38.66 -35.28
C PHE A 5 -13.19 37.59 -34.43
N ILE A 6 -13.23 36.37 -34.97
CA ILE A 6 -13.65 35.18 -34.20
C ILE A 6 -12.41 34.73 -33.44
N THR A 7 -12.37 35.03 -32.13
CA THR A 7 -11.35 34.52 -31.21
C THR A 7 -11.72 33.10 -30.85
N THR A 8 -11.08 32.13 -31.48
CA THR A 8 -11.21 30.71 -31.10
C THR A 8 -10.52 30.47 -29.77
N GLN A 9 -11.30 30.35 -28.71
CA GLN A 9 -10.82 30.05 -27.39
C GLN A 9 -10.53 28.53 -27.30
N LEU A 10 -9.26 28.16 -27.32
CA LEU A 10 -8.79 26.80 -27.14
C LEU A 10 -9.01 26.40 -25.68
N LEU A 11 -10.03 25.60 -25.42
CA LEU A 11 -10.22 24.97 -24.11
C LEU A 11 -9.13 23.89 -23.95
N PHE A 12 -8.11 24.20 -23.15
CA PHE A 12 -7.19 23.19 -22.63
C PHE A 12 -7.94 22.35 -21.58
N CYS A 13 -8.44 21.19 -21.97
CA CYS A 13 -8.86 20.17 -21.03
C CYS A 13 -7.60 19.62 -20.35
N VAL A 14 -7.29 20.15 -19.16
CA VAL A 14 -6.31 19.53 -18.28
C VAL A 14 -6.95 18.22 -17.77
N SER A 15 -6.67 17.12 -18.45
CA SER A 15 -7.03 15.80 -17.97
C SER A 15 -6.25 15.55 -16.69
N CYS A 16 -6.90 15.62 -15.54
CA CYS A 16 -6.35 15.14 -14.28
C CYS A 16 -6.18 13.62 -14.39
N PHE A 17 -4.94 13.19 -14.65
CA PHE A 17 -4.58 11.77 -14.66
C PHE A 17 -4.50 11.29 -13.20
N SER A 18 -5.53 10.58 -12.74
CA SER A 18 -5.47 9.85 -11.46
C SER A 18 -4.80 8.50 -11.71
N PRO A 19 -3.77 8.12 -10.92
CA PRO A 19 -3.18 6.79 -11.05
C PRO A 19 -4.25 5.73 -10.77
N GLU A 20 -4.25 4.66 -11.58
CA GLU A 20 -5.16 3.54 -11.40
C GLU A 20 -4.87 2.83 -10.07
N ARG A 21 -5.93 2.56 -9.30
CA ARG A 21 -5.83 1.83 -8.05
C ARG A 21 -6.92 0.77 -7.99
N ASN A 22 -6.52 -0.48 -8.18
CA ASN A 22 -7.40 -1.64 -8.01
C ASN A 22 -7.11 -2.31 -6.67
N CYS A 23 -7.39 -1.61 -5.58
CA CYS A 23 -7.01 -2.02 -4.23
C CYS A 23 -7.70 -3.30 -3.78
N THR A 24 -8.94 -3.56 -4.20
CA THR A 24 -9.70 -4.73 -3.78
C THR A 24 -9.04 -6.06 -4.17
N GLU A 25 -8.32 -6.09 -5.27
CA GLU A 25 -7.55 -7.26 -5.72
C GLU A 25 -6.42 -7.65 -4.77
N PHE A 26 -6.00 -6.73 -3.92
CA PHE A 26 -4.86 -6.89 -3.02
C PHE A 26 -5.26 -7.01 -1.55
N LYS A 27 -6.55 -7.09 -1.23
CA LYS A 27 -7.00 -7.28 0.16
C LYS A 27 -6.68 -8.66 0.69
N THR A 28 -6.79 -9.67 -0.15
CA THR A 28 -6.56 -11.08 0.22
C THR A 28 -5.60 -11.73 -0.76
N GLY A 29 -4.89 -12.75 -0.31
CA GLY A 29 -3.98 -13.54 -1.11
C GLY A 29 -2.64 -13.80 -0.44
N LYS A 30 -1.68 -14.28 -1.23
CA LYS A 30 -0.29 -14.46 -0.83
C LYS A 30 0.59 -13.45 -1.55
N PHE A 31 1.52 -12.89 -0.81
CA PHE A 31 2.34 -11.77 -1.25
C PHE A 31 3.80 -11.96 -0.90
N SER A 32 4.65 -11.24 -1.63
CA SER A 32 6.08 -11.17 -1.37
C SER A 32 6.53 -9.71 -1.30
N PHE A 33 7.33 -9.42 -0.31
CA PHE A 33 7.94 -8.11 -0.11
C PHE A 33 9.44 -8.29 0.09
N SER A 34 10.25 -7.55 -0.67
CA SER A 34 11.72 -7.59 -0.55
C SER A 34 12.23 -6.25 -0.07
N SER A 35 13.20 -6.30 0.85
CA SER A 35 13.91 -5.13 1.35
C SER A 35 15.41 -5.40 1.37
N ILE A 36 16.20 -4.34 1.34
CA ILE A 36 17.66 -4.43 1.47
C ILE A 36 18.02 -4.10 2.91
N VAL A 37 18.67 -5.06 3.58
CA VAL A 37 19.15 -4.90 4.96
C VAL A 37 20.63 -5.25 4.99
N LEU A 38 21.47 -4.30 5.38
CA LEU A 38 22.93 -4.44 5.47
C LEU A 38 23.58 -4.96 4.16
N GLY A 39 23.06 -4.52 3.00
CA GLY A 39 23.54 -4.92 1.67
C GLY A 39 22.95 -6.22 1.13
N ASP A 40 22.23 -6.99 1.94
CA ASP A 40 21.58 -8.23 1.53
C ASP A 40 20.08 -8.00 1.25
N THR A 41 19.58 -8.68 0.21
CA THR A 41 18.15 -8.69 -0.08
C THR A 41 17.45 -9.72 0.81
N LEU A 42 16.53 -9.24 1.65
CA LEU A 42 15.66 -10.10 2.46
C LEU A 42 14.25 -10.09 1.86
N THR A 43 13.70 -11.28 1.67
CA THR A 43 12.35 -11.45 1.17
C THR A 43 11.45 -11.99 2.26
N THR A 44 10.39 -11.27 2.56
CA THR A 44 9.31 -11.69 3.45
C THR A 44 8.13 -12.09 2.60
N THR A 45 7.54 -13.24 2.89
CA THR A 45 6.26 -13.63 2.33
C THR A 45 5.17 -13.47 3.39
N PHE A 46 3.98 -13.12 2.97
CA PHE A 46 2.85 -13.03 3.87
C PHE A 46 1.56 -13.46 3.17
N SER A 47 0.63 -13.95 3.96
CA SER A 47 -0.72 -14.22 3.51
C SER A 47 -1.69 -13.29 4.23
N ARG A 48 -2.73 -12.87 3.53
CA ARG A 48 -3.74 -11.98 4.10
C ARG A 48 -5.13 -12.50 3.78
N THR A 49 -5.95 -12.61 4.81
CA THR A 49 -7.39 -12.77 4.71
C THR A 49 -8.07 -11.43 4.97
N ASP A 50 -9.38 -11.37 5.04
CA ASP A 50 -10.11 -10.12 5.29
C ASP A 50 -9.72 -9.44 6.62
N SER A 51 -9.26 -10.19 7.62
CA SER A 51 -9.03 -9.68 8.97
C SER A 51 -7.69 -10.05 9.59
N ILE A 52 -6.93 -10.95 8.98
CA ILE A 52 -5.66 -11.46 9.53
C ILE A 52 -4.58 -11.45 8.44
N GLU A 53 -3.40 -11.01 8.84
CA GLU A 53 -2.17 -11.12 8.05
C GLU A 53 -1.18 -12.00 8.80
N VAL A 54 -0.58 -12.96 8.10
CA VAL A 54 0.45 -13.84 8.64
C VAL A 54 1.73 -13.60 7.86
N ASP A 55 2.76 -13.13 8.57
CA ASP A 55 4.07 -12.84 7.99
C ASP A 55 5.04 -13.98 8.28
N TYR A 56 5.75 -14.41 7.25
CA TYR A 56 6.80 -15.41 7.31
C TYR A 56 8.14 -14.73 7.04
N TYR A 57 8.92 -14.55 8.08
CA TYR A 57 10.21 -13.84 8.00
C TYR A 57 11.28 -14.64 8.71
N LEU A 58 12.32 -15.04 7.95
CA LEU A 58 13.35 -15.96 8.45
C LEU A 58 12.68 -17.22 9.05
N ASN A 59 12.97 -17.54 10.32
CA ASN A 59 12.36 -18.69 11.01
C ASN A 59 11.20 -18.29 11.94
N ARG A 60 10.61 -17.10 11.68
CA ARG A 60 9.54 -16.55 12.52
C ARG A 60 8.24 -16.45 11.75
N VAL A 61 7.15 -16.67 12.46
CA VAL A 61 5.79 -16.48 11.97
C VAL A 61 5.09 -15.51 12.90
N ASP A 62 4.70 -14.36 12.38
CA ASP A 62 3.98 -13.34 13.12
C ASP A 62 2.59 -13.13 12.52
N SER A 63 1.59 -13.01 13.37
CA SER A 63 0.21 -12.74 12.96
C SER A 63 -0.22 -11.34 13.41
N SER A 64 -0.94 -10.66 12.53
CA SER A 64 -1.48 -9.33 12.79
C SER A 64 -2.97 -9.28 12.44
N SER A 65 -3.71 -8.45 13.15
CA SER A 65 -5.06 -8.08 12.74
C SER A 65 -4.99 -7.04 11.63
N VAL A 66 -5.91 -7.12 10.69
CA VAL A 66 -6.06 -6.16 9.60
C VAL A 66 -7.46 -5.59 9.64
N ARG A 67 -7.57 -4.27 9.74
CA ARG A 67 -8.85 -3.58 9.72
C ARG A 67 -8.85 -2.57 8.57
N TRP A 68 -9.67 -2.82 7.57
CA TRP A 68 -9.82 -1.95 6.41
C TRP A 68 -10.68 -0.74 6.76
N LEU A 69 -10.13 0.45 6.52
CA LEU A 69 -10.85 1.72 6.67
C LEU A 69 -11.64 2.07 5.42
N ASN A 70 -11.09 1.68 4.27
CA ASN A 70 -11.67 1.78 2.94
C ASN A 70 -10.96 0.75 2.06
N ASP A 71 -11.22 0.74 0.76
CA ASP A 71 -10.63 -0.25 -0.15
C ASP A 71 -9.11 -0.18 -0.27
N CYS A 72 -8.50 0.97 0.03
CA CYS A 72 -7.07 1.21 -0.16
C CYS A 72 -6.29 1.43 1.13
N GLU A 73 -6.95 1.52 2.29
CA GLU A 73 -6.29 1.84 3.55
C GLU A 73 -6.69 0.87 4.66
N CYS A 74 -5.71 0.43 5.43
CA CYS A 74 -5.97 -0.44 6.57
C CYS A 74 -5.08 -0.11 7.76
N ILE A 75 -5.50 -0.60 8.92
CA ILE A 75 -4.73 -0.58 10.16
C ILE A 75 -4.29 -2.02 10.46
N VAL A 76 -3.00 -2.19 10.64
CA VAL A 76 -2.37 -3.48 10.95
C VAL A 76 -1.81 -3.43 12.37
N LYS A 77 -2.11 -4.44 13.18
CA LYS A 77 -1.64 -4.52 14.56
C LYS A 77 -1.24 -5.95 14.90
N LYS A 78 -0.03 -6.14 15.42
CA LYS A 78 0.45 -7.46 15.84
C LYS A 78 -0.45 -8.04 16.94
N LEU A 79 -0.79 -9.32 16.82
CA LEU A 79 -1.60 -10.03 17.81
C LEU A 79 -0.79 -10.40 19.05
N ARG A 80 0.51 -10.69 18.87
CA ARG A 80 1.44 -11.07 19.93
C ARG A 80 2.69 -10.20 19.88
N PRO A 81 2.61 -8.94 20.29
CA PRO A 81 3.77 -8.05 20.26
C PRO A 81 4.82 -8.51 21.26
N LEU A 82 6.10 -8.44 20.84
CA LEU A 82 7.25 -8.78 21.70
C LEU A 82 7.76 -7.59 22.49
N SER A 83 7.35 -6.36 22.14
CA SER A 83 7.77 -5.13 22.81
C SER A 83 6.65 -4.10 22.74
N TYR A 84 6.80 -3.02 23.51
CA TYR A 84 5.89 -1.88 23.42
C TYR A 84 5.87 -1.27 22.01
N GLN A 85 7.03 -1.16 21.37
CA GLN A 85 7.13 -0.64 20.00
C GLN A 85 6.37 -1.50 19.01
N ASP A 86 6.46 -2.82 19.14
CA ASP A 86 5.72 -3.78 18.32
C ASP A 86 4.20 -3.72 18.52
N SER A 87 3.76 -3.25 19.68
CA SER A 87 2.32 -3.15 20.01
C SER A 87 1.62 -2.00 19.30
N LYS A 88 2.38 -1.07 18.71
CA LYS A 88 1.83 0.08 18.02
C LYS A 88 1.20 -0.32 16.69
N SER A 89 0.04 0.26 16.42
CA SER A 89 -0.67 0.04 15.16
C SER A 89 0.02 0.77 14.01
N VAL A 90 -0.01 0.14 12.83
CA VAL A 90 0.54 0.67 11.59
C VAL A 90 -0.60 1.03 10.64
N HIS A 91 -0.57 2.24 10.13
CA HIS A 91 -1.44 2.67 9.03
C HIS A 91 -0.78 2.36 7.70
N MET A 92 -1.46 1.65 6.83
CA MET A 92 -1.00 1.29 5.50
C MET A 92 -1.96 1.83 4.46
N LYS A 93 -1.43 2.47 3.42
CA LYS A 93 -2.19 3.01 2.30
C LYS A 93 -1.61 2.53 0.98
N ILE A 94 -2.44 1.94 0.13
CA ILE A 94 -2.07 1.60 -1.24
C ILE A 94 -2.09 2.88 -2.08
N LEU A 95 -0.95 3.22 -2.68
CA LEU A 95 -0.80 4.43 -3.50
C LEU A 95 -1.13 4.17 -4.95
N THR A 96 -0.60 3.08 -5.51
CA THR A 96 -0.79 2.67 -6.90
C THR A 96 -0.84 1.16 -7.00
N THR A 97 -1.50 0.64 -8.02
CA THR A 97 -1.53 -0.78 -8.32
C THR A 97 -1.12 -1.03 -9.78
N ALA A 98 -0.54 -2.19 -10.03
CA ALA A 98 -0.29 -2.73 -11.36
C ALA A 98 -0.95 -4.12 -11.44
N SER A 99 -0.65 -4.94 -12.44
CA SER A 99 -1.33 -6.23 -12.62
C SER A 99 -1.20 -7.17 -11.41
N ASN A 100 0.00 -7.27 -10.84
CA ASN A 100 0.29 -8.15 -9.71
C ASN A 100 1.08 -7.47 -8.58
N THR A 101 1.24 -6.17 -8.63
CA THR A 101 1.99 -5.40 -7.63
C THR A 101 1.19 -4.22 -7.11
N TYR A 102 1.51 -3.80 -5.91
CA TYR A 102 1.07 -2.51 -5.41
C TYR A 102 2.21 -1.79 -4.68
N THR A 103 2.21 -0.48 -4.81
CA THR A 103 3.07 0.40 -4.04
C THR A 103 2.26 0.97 -2.88
N PHE A 104 2.83 0.93 -1.69
CA PHE A 104 2.16 1.36 -0.47
C PHE A 104 3.02 2.31 0.34
N GLU A 105 2.35 3.06 1.18
CA GLU A 105 2.94 3.95 2.17
C GLU A 105 2.47 3.49 3.55
N TYR A 106 3.37 3.52 4.53
CA TYR A 106 3.01 3.11 5.88
C TYR A 106 3.72 3.96 6.94
N ASN A 107 3.07 4.08 8.06
CA ASN A 107 3.56 4.81 9.23
C ASN A 107 2.85 4.29 10.49
N LEU A 108 3.43 4.54 11.63
CA LEU A 108 2.72 4.34 12.89
C LEU A 108 1.50 5.27 12.95
N VAL A 109 0.39 4.77 13.47
CA VAL A 109 -0.81 5.57 13.62
C VAL A 109 -0.50 6.82 14.46
N GLY A 110 -0.84 7.99 13.92
CA GLY A 110 -0.56 9.29 14.54
C GLY A 110 0.80 9.89 14.18
N ASP A 111 1.73 9.12 13.61
CA ASP A 111 3.03 9.65 13.17
C ASP A 111 2.99 9.93 11.66
N THR A 112 2.53 11.13 11.29
CA THR A 112 2.41 11.54 9.90
C THR A 112 3.71 12.04 9.27
N LYS A 113 4.78 12.19 10.07
CA LYS A 113 6.07 12.72 9.60
C LYS A 113 7.03 11.64 9.11
N ASN A 114 6.92 10.41 9.63
CA ASN A 114 7.83 9.30 9.34
C ASN A 114 7.15 8.25 8.48
N LYS A 115 6.76 8.62 7.28
CA LYS A 115 6.16 7.72 6.31
C LYS A 115 7.23 7.00 5.50
N GLN A 116 7.03 5.70 5.30
CA GLN A 116 7.89 4.86 4.47
C GLN A 116 7.08 4.27 3.32
N ARG A 117 7.75 3.85 2.27
CA ARG A 117 7.12 3.26 1.08
C ARG A 117 7.77 1.93 0.74
N GLY A 118 6.98 1.07 0.11
CA GLY A 118 7.45 -0.21 -0.39
C GLY A 118 6.58 -0.69 -1.54
N THR A 119 7.05 -1.75 -2.20
CA THR A 119 6.31 -2.41 -3.27
C THR A 119 6.15 -3.88 -2.94
N VAL A 120 4.96 -4.39 -3.11
CA VAL A 120 4.58 -5.78 -2.83
C VAL A 120 4.12 -6.44 -4.11
N THR A 121 4.50 -7.69 -4.30
CA THR A 121 4.06 -8.54 -5.41
C THR A 121 3.08 -9.58 -4.89
N LYS A 122 1.93 -9.71 -5.55
CA LYS A 122 0.98 -10.80 -5.28
C LYS A 122 1.45 -12.06 -5.97
N ILE A 123 1.64 -13.13 -5.21
CA ILE A 123 2.14 -14.42 -5.70
C ILE A 123 0.98 -15.32 -6.12
N SER A 124 -0.08 -15.36 -5.32
CA SER A 124 -1.26 -16.19 -5.57
C SER A 124 -2.48 -15.68 -4.83
N LYS A 125 -3.63 -16.25 -5.14
CA LYS A 125 -4.89 -15.96 -4.45
C LYS A 125 -4.92 -16.50 -3.02
#